data_a897b79683b70faeb32c5726d3fb3987
#
_entry.id   a897b79683b70faeb32c5726d3fb3987
#
_cell.length_a   1.000
_cell.length_b   1.000
_cell.length_c   1.000
_cell.angle_alpha   90.00
_cell.angle_beta   90.00
_cell.angle_gamma   90.00
#
_symmetry.space_group_name_H-M   'P 1'
#
loop_
_entity.id
_entity.type
_entity.pdbx_description
1 polymer ?
#
loop_
_entity_poly.entity_id
_entity_poly.type
_entity_poly.pdbx_seq_one_letter_code
_entity_poly.pdbx_strand_id
1 'polypeptide(L)'
;MTKQQAIKLLKEKYLSNMKEDSELFVGVELEFPIVETNGNKTNIEVTKNLFRTLANLSDFEVEKIDDNQNPIQLVHCSSKDRILFELSYNTIEFAFERAHSIDEVAKRFEAYLKIIQPILQENNHEIQGHGIHPCLLYTSPSPRD
;
A
#
# COMPACT_ATOMS: atom_id res chain seq x y z
N MET A 1 -30.82 15.33 -20.97
CA MET A 1 -30.35 14.06 -21.60
C MET A 1 -31.53 13.08 -21.62
N THR A 2 -31.92 12.55 -22.77
CA THR A 2 -32.98 11.55 -22.87
C THR A 2 -32.46 10.16 -22.49
N LYS A 3 -33.39 9.23 -22.14
CA LYS A 3 -33.02 7.83 -21.84
C LYS A 3 -32.25 7.18 -23.00
N GLN A 4 -32.63 7.44 -24.23
CA GLN A 4 -31.95 6.91 -25.42
C GLN A 4 -30.53 7.44 -25.58
N GLN A 5 -30.31 8.74 -25.31
CA GLN A 5 -28.97 9.33 -25.31
C GLN A 5 -28.08 8.74 -24.22
N ALA A 6 -28.64 8.50 -23.03
CA ALA A 6 -27.89 7.85 -21.94
C ALA A 6 -27.50 6.41 -22.27
N ILE A 7 -28.43 5.63 -22.86
CA ILE A 7 -28.16 4.23 -23.29
C ILE A 7 -27.05 4.22 -24.38
N LYS A 8 -27.12 5.14 -25.34
CA LYS A 8 -26.10 5.23 -26.40
C LYS A 8 -24.72 5.53 -25.82
N LEU A 9 -24.61 6.53 -24.95
CA LEU A 9 -23.36 6.93 -24.29
C LEU A 9 -22.76 5.78 -23.47
N LEU A 10 -23.57 5.06 -22.69
CA LEU A 10 -23.13 3.89 -21.93
C LEU A 10 -22.63 2.78 -22.85
N LYS A 11 -23.37 2.43 -23.90
CA LYS A 11 -22.94 1.42 -24.87
C LYS A 11 -21.62 1.80 -25.54
N GLU A 12 -21.48 3.04 -26.01
CA GLU A 12 -20.24 3.51 -26.63
C GLU A 12 -19.06 3.40 -25.65
N LYS A 13 -19.24 3.79 -24.38
CA LYS A 13 -18.21 3.71 -23.35
C LYS A 13 -17.80 2.28 -23.04
N TYR A 14 -18.76 1.34 -22.97
CA TYR A 14 -18.44 -0.08 -22.74
C TYR A 14 -17.78 -0.73 -23.95
N LEU A 15 -18.32 -0.49 -25.16
CA LEU A 15 -17.80 -1.08 -26.39
C LEU A 15 -16.41 -0.54 -26.76
N SER A 16 -16.12 0.73 -26.50
CA SER A 16 -14.81 1.31 -26.77
C SER A 16 -13.69 0.72 -25.91
N ASN A 17 -14.04 0.10 -24.78
CA ASN A 17 -13.10 -0.56 -23.87
C ASN A 17 -13.01 -2.08 -24.08
N MET A 18 -13.77 -2.64 -25.02
CA MET A 18 -13.64 -4.08 -25.36
C MET A 18 -12.30 -4.32 -26.07
N LYS A 19 -11.55 -5.28 -25.54
CA LYS A 19 -10.32 -5.79 -26.14
C LYS A 19 -10.60 -7.14 -26.77
N GLU A 20 -10.18 -7.36 -28.01
CA GLU A 20 -10.34 -8.65 -28.70
C GLU A 20 -9.39 -9.70 -28.10
N ASP A 21 -8.17 -9.28 -27.73
CA ASP A 21 -7.20 -10.11 -27.01
C ASP A 21 -6.86 -9.44 -25.67
N SER A 22 -7.56 -9.83 -24.60
CA SER A 22 -7.26 -9.34 -23.26
C SER A 22 -6.23 -10.24 -22.59
N GLU A 23 -5.06 -9.70 -22.36
CA GLU A 23 -4.08 -10.31 -21.46
C GLU A 23 -4.63 -10.27 -20.02
N LEU A 24 -4.54 -11.40 -19.32
CA LEU A 24 -5.01 -11.51 -17.94
C LEU A 24 -3.90 -11.08 -16.97
N PHE A 25 -4.27 -10.23 -16.04
CA PHE A 25 -3.40 -9.78 -14.96
C PHE A 25 -4.07 -9.96 -13.61
N VAL A 26 -3.25 -10.11 -12.57
CA VAL A 26 -3.67 -10.00 -11.18
C VAL A 26 -3.23 -8.66 -10.61
N GLY A 27 -4.13 -7.98 -9.92
CA GLY A 27 -3.83 -6.85 -9.05
C GLY A 27 -3.91 -7.34 -7.60
N VAL A 28 -2.95 -6.94 -6.77
CA VAL A 28 -2.89 -7.35 -5.36
C VAL A 28 -2.54 -6.14 -4.53
N GLU A 29 -3.28 -5.96 -3.44
CA GLU A 29 -2.96 -5.04 -2.35
C GLU A 29 -2.87 -5.86 -1.07
N LEU A 30 -1.82 -5.62 -0.28
CA LEU A 30 -1.58 -6.30 0.99
C LEU A 30 -1.39 -5.25 2.07
N GLU A 31 -2.22 -5.32 3.10
CA GLU A 31 -2.19 -4.42 4.24
C GLU A 31 -1.73 -5.16 5.50
N PHE A 32 -0.81 -4.56 6.23
CA PHE A 32 -0.25 -5.16 7.43
C PHE A 32 -0.11 -4.13 8.55
N PRO A 33 -0.48 -4.48 9.79
CA PRO A 33 -0.11 -3.68 10.94
C PRO A 33 1.41 -3.76 11.18
N ILE A 34 1.99 -2.62 11.55
CA ILE A 34 3.32 -2.55 12.14
C ILE A 34 3.12 -2.54 13.66
N VAL A 35 3.75 -3.45 14.37
CA VAL A 35 3.57 -3.62 15.81
C VAL A 35 4.92 -3.60 16.54
N GLU A 36 4.91 -3.17 17.78
CA GLU A 36 6.06 -3.34 18.67
C GLU A 36 6.08 -4.76 19.24
N THR A 37 7.24 -5.44 19.16
CA THR A 37 7.40 -6.87 19.48
C THR A 37 7.18 -7.21 20.96
N ASN A 38 7.25 -6.21 21.86
CA ASN A 38 7.03 -6.38 23.30
C ASN A 38 5.56 -6.18 23.73
N GLY A 39 4.64 -5.98 22.77
CA GLY A 39 3.20 -5.82 23.01
C GLY A 39 2.76 -4.40 23.34
N ASN A 40 3.64 -3.40 23.28
CA ASN A 40 3.26 -2.00 23.37
C ASN A 40 2.62 -1.51 22.06
N LYS A 41 2.02 -0.33 22.12
CA LYS A 41 1.50 0.34 20.92
C LYS A 41 2.66 0.73 19.99
N THR A 42 2.40 0.69 18.71
CA THR A 42 3.33 1.12 17.66
C THR A 42 3.86 2.53 17.92
N ASN A 43 5.17 2.67 17.86
CA ASN A 43 5.80 3.99 17.87
C ASN A 43 5.80 4.56 16.44
N ILE A 44 4.97 5.58 16.21
CA ILE A 44 4.80 6.19 14.88
C ILE A 44 6.08 6.87 14.35
N GLU A 45 7.02 7.26 15.22
CA GLU A 45 8.29 7.80 14.72
C GLU A 45 9.19 6.71 14.13
N VAL A 46 9.09 5.46 14.61
CA VAL A 46 9.75 4.32 13.99
C VAL A 46 9.19 4.07 12.59
N THR A 47 7.87 4.11 12.44
CA THR A 47 7.23 3.88 11.13
C THR A 47 7.51 5.02 10.14
N LYS A 48 7.51 6.28 10.60
CA LYS A 48 7.93 7.42 9.78
C LYS A 48 9.40 7.32 9.37
N ASN A 49 10.27 6.88 10.29
CA ASN A 49 11.68 6.69 10.00
C ASN A 49 11.92 5.58 8.98
N LEU A 50 11.12 4.51 9.00
CA LEU A 50 11.13 3.49 7.95
C LEU A 50 10.96 4.14 6.57
N PHE A 51 9.91 4.97 6.39
CA PHE A 51 9.65 5.59 5.08
C PHE A 51 10.73 6.60 4.69
N ARG A 52 11.30 7.34 5.63
CA ARG A 52 12.44 8.23 5.36
C ARG A 52 13.68 7.42 4.93
N THR A 53 13.90 6.27 5.55
CA THR A 53 15.02 5.37 5.18
C THR A 53 14.83 4.79 3.79
N LEU A 54 13.62 4.28 3.47
CA LEU A 54 13.30 3.78 2.14
C LEU A 54 13.42 4.86 1.07
N ALA A 55 12.98 6.08 1.35
CA ALA A 55 13.08 7.23 0.44
C ALA A 55 14.52 7.62 0.10
N ASN A 56 15.50 7.23 0.92
CA ASN A 56 16.92 7.45 0.66
C ASN A 56 17.58 6.34 -0.16
N LEU A 57 16.88 5.24 -0.43
CA LEU A 57 17.36 4.18 -1.31
C LEU A 57 17.12 4.56 -2.77
N SER A 58 18.07 4.21 -3.65
CA SER A 58 18.00 4.51 -5.08
C SER A 58 16.82 3.87 -5.82
N ASP A 59 16.24 2.83 -5.22
CA ASP A 59 15.18 2.05 -5.84
C ASP A 59 13.77 2.61 -5.58
N PHE A 60 13.65 3.66 -4.77
CA PHE A 60 12.39 4.28 -4.41
C PHE A 60 12.37 5.77 -4.68
N GLU A 61 11.20 6.26 -5.10
CA GLU A 61 10.89 7.68 -5.24
C GLU A 61 9.71 8.04 -4.31
N VAL A 62 9.75 9.26 -3.75
CA VAL A 62 8.64 9.77 -2.93
C VAL A 62 7.52 10.25 -3.85
N GLU A 63 6.34 9.63 -3.76
CA GLU A 63 5.16 10.01 -4.55
C GLU A 63 4.23 10.94 -3.77
N LYS A 64 4.13 10.76 -2.43
CA LYS A 64 3.34 11.66 -1.56
C LYS A 64 4.03 11.93 -0.23
N ILE A 65 3.79 13.13 0.28
CA ILE A 65 4.21 13.58 1.61
C ILE A 65 3.00 14.07 2.40
N ASP A 66 3.10 14.05 3.74
CA ASP A 66 2.12 14.69 4.63
C ASP A 66 2.38 16.20 4.80
N ASP A 67 1.54 16.89 5.57
CA ASP A 67 1.67 18.33 5.87
C ASP A 67 2.98 18.66 6.63
N ASN A 68 3.60 17.68 7.28
CA ASN A 68 4.86 17.81 8.01
C ASN A 68 6.08 17.35 7.18
N GLN A 69 5.92 17.19 5.87
CA GLN A 69 6.95 16.75 4.90
C GLN A 69 7.49 15.33 5.15
N ASN A 70 6.73 14.46 5.85
CA ASN A 70 7.11 13.06 5.94
C ASN A 70 6.66 12.31 4.70
N PRO A 71 7.49 11.43 4.11
CA PRO A 71 7.05 10.51 3.07
C PRO A 71 5.93 9.61 3.59
N ILE A 72 4.82 9.54 2.86
CA ILE A 72 3.67 8.69 3.20
C ILE A 72 3.32 7.71 2.08
N GLN A 73 3.88 7.91 0.90
CA GLN A 73 3.76 6.99 -0.23
C GLN A 73 5.03 7.03 -1.06
N LEU A 74 5.57 5.84 -1.31
CA LEU A 74 6.75 5.60 -2.12
C LEU A 74 6.37 4.75 -3.32
N VAL A 75 7.04 4.98 -4.44
CA VAL A 75 6.95 4.14 -5.64
C VAL A 75 8.29 3.50 -5.92
N HIS A 76 8.30 2.20 -6.18
CA HIS A 76 9.50 1.50 -6.59
C HIS A 76 9.81 1.80 -8.06
N CYS A 77 11.03 2.26 -8.34
CA CYS A 77 11.40 2.86 -9.64
C CYS A 77 11.19 1.92 -10.83
N SER A 78 11.45 0.63 -10.69
CA SER A 78 11.36 -0.34 -11.80
C SER A 78 10.01 -1.03 -11.88
N SER A 79 9.47 -1.58 -10.77
CA SER A 79 8.20 -2.34 -10.79
C SER A 79 6.96 -1.46 -10.79
N LYS A 80 7.09 -0.19 -10.37
CA LYS A 80 6.00 0.76 -10.14
C LYS A 80 5.03 0.34 -9.01
N ASP A 81 5.43 -0.64 -8.20
CA ASP A 81 4.71 -0.96 -6.97
C ASP A 81 4.76 0.22 -6.00
N ARG A 82 3.71 0.37 -5.20
CA ARG A 82 3.62 1.41 -4.19
C ARG A 82 3.70 0.82 -2.79
N ILE A 83 4.40 1.50 -1.91
CA ILE A 83 4.41 1.23 -0.48
C ILE A 83 3.90 2.50 0.18
N LEU A 84 2.84 2.38 0.97
CA LEU A 84 2.17 3.54 1.57
C LEU A 84 1.65 3.23 2.98
N PHE A 85 1.31 4.29 3.71
CA PHE A 85 0.55 4.15 4.94
C PHE A 85 -0.94 4.11 4.61
N GLU A 86 -1.63 3.08 5.10
CA GLU A 86 -3.09 2.96 4.96
C GLU A 86 -3.78 3.49 6.21
N LEU A 87 -4.59 4.54 6.05
CA LEU A 87 -5.35 5.27 7.08
C LEU A 87 -4.52 5.87 8.22
N SER A 88 -3.41 5.24 8.63
CA SER A 88 -2.57 5.70 9.73
C SER A 88 -1.13 5.25 9.57
N TYR A 89 -0.20 5.87 10.29
CA TYR A 89 1.21 5.46 10.33
C TYR A 89 1.47 4.06 10.93
N ASN A 90 0.43 3.37 11.39
CA ASN A 90 0.55 2.07 12.04
C ASN A 90 0.26 0.91 11.08
N THR A 91 -0.22 1.18 9.88
CA THR A 91 -0.55 0.18 8.87
C THR A 91 0.19 0.50 7.58
N ILE A 92 0.93 -0.48 7.08
CA ILE A 92 1.64 -0.39 5.80
C ILE A 92 0.87 -1.17 4.74
N GLU A 93 0.69 -0.57 3.58
CA GLU A 93 0.11 -1.20 2.41
C GLU A 93 1.17 -1.39 1.33
N PHE A 94 1.11 -2.53 0.67
CA PHE A 94 1.83 -2.84 -0.56
C PHE A 94 0.83 -2.94 -1.70
N ALA A 95 0.73 -1.92 -2.52
CA ALA A 95 -0.09 -1.91 -3.72
C ALA A 95 0.78 -2.30 -4.93
N PHE A 96 0.68 -3.56 -5.35
CA PHE A 96 1.48 -4.09 -6.45
C PHE A 96 0.93 -3.64 -7.79
N GLU A 97 1.81 -3.18 -8.68
CA GLU A 97 1.46 -3.05 -10.09
C GLU A 97 1.07 -4.44 -10.63
N ARG A 98 0.13 -4.45 -11.57
CA ARG A 98 -0.42 -5.69 -12.13
C ARG A 98 0.69 -6.66 -12.54
N ALA A 99 0.47 -7.93 -12.27
CA ALA A 99 1.38 -9.03 -12.51
C ALA A 99 0.71 -10.13 -13.32
N HIS A 100 1.50 -10.98 -13.96
CA HIS A 100 0.97 -12.12 -14.71
C HIS A 100 0.64 -13.32 -13.80
N SER A 101 1.18 -13.35 -12.58
CA SER A 101 0.93 -14.42 -11.61
C SER A 101 1.08 -13.96 -10.17
N ILE A 102 0.48 -14.73 -9.25
CA ILE A 102 0.67 -14.56 -7.81
C ILE A 102 2.12 -14.82 -7.40
N ASP A 103 2.81 -15.74 -8.05
CA ASP A 103 4.23 -16.04 -7.77
C ASP A 103 5.14 -14.83 -8.06
N GLU A 104 4.80 -14.05 -9.09
CA GLU A 104 5.51 -12.80 -9.38
C GLU A 104 5.31 -11.78 -8.26
N VAL A 105 4.08 -11.62 -7.77
CA VAL A 105 3.75 -10.74 -6.64
C VAL A 105 4.49 -11.20 -5.38
N ALA A 106 4.44 -12.50 -5.07
CA ALA A 106 5.10 -13.07 -3.90
C ALA A 106 6.61 -12.78 -3.89
N LYS A 107 7.30 -12.95 -5.02
CA LYS A 107 8.74 -12.63 -5.14
C LYS A 107 9.04 -11.16 -4.88
N ARG A 108 8.20 -10.24 -5.41
CA ARG A 108 8.34 -8.80 -5.17
C ARG A 108 8.10 -8.47 -3.70
N PHE A 109 7.07 -9.05 -3.10
CA PHE A 109 6.76 -8.87 -1.68
C PHE A 109 7.91 -9.36 -0.78
N GLU A 110 8.45 -10.56 -1.04
CA GLU A 110 9.62 -11.07 -0.30
C GLU A 110 10.84 -10.16 -0.40
N ALA A 111 11.07 -9.55 -1.57
CA ALA A 111 12.14 -8.59 -1.76
C ALA A 111 11.95 -7.34 -0.88
N TYR A 112 10.73 -6.80 -0.82
CA TYR A 112 10.41 -5.67 0.05
C TYR A 112 10.55 -6.02 1.54
N LEU A 113 10.08 -7.20 1.96
CA LEU A 113 10.22 -7.65 3.34
C LEU A 113 11.69 -7.76 3.79
N LYS A 114 12.59 -8.22 2.91
CA LYS A 114 14.04 -8.29 3.19
C LYS A 114 14.67 -6.93 3.45
N ILE A 115 14.10 -5.86 2.92
CA ILE A 115 14.56 -4.49 3.16
C ILE A 115 13.90 -3.92 4.41
N ILE A 116 12.60 -4.09 4.56
CA ILE A 116 11.76 -3.41 5.55
C ILE A 116 11.92 -4.03 6.94
N GLN A 117 11.88 -5.37 7.04
CA GLN A 117 11.92 -6.05 8.34
C GLN A 117 13.18 -5.73 9.16
N PRO A 118 14.40 -5.73 8.62
CA PRO A 118 15.58 -5.35 9.40
C PRO A 118 15.51 -3.93 9.97
N ILE A 119 15.00 -2.96 9.18
CA ILE A 119 14.86 -1.56 9.63
C ILE A 119 13.89 -1.46 10.82
N LEU A 120 12.78 -2.19 10.78
CA LEU A 120 11.82 -2.22 11.86
C LEU A 120 12.38 -2.93 13.10
N GLN A 121 13.07 -4.07 12.92
CA GLN A 121 13.63 -4.89 14.00
C GLN A 121 14.70 -4.16 14.81
N GLU A 122 15.48 -3.27 14.21
CA GLU A 122 16.42 -2.39 14.92
C GLU A 122 15.75 -1.56 16.01
N ASN A 123 14.44 -1.33 15.90
CA ASN A 123 13.63 -0.57 16.85
C ASN A 123 12.55 -1.41 17.54
N ASN A 124 12.71 -2.74 17.60
CA ASN A 124 11.75 -3.69 18.18
C ASN A 124 10.35 -3.62 17.57
N HIS A 125 10.27 -3.37 16.27
CA HIS A 125 9.03 -3.39 15.50
C HIS A 125 9.08 -4.45 14.42
N GLU A 126 7.90 -4.90 13.98
CA GLU A 126 7.75 -5.86 12.88
C GLU A 126 6.42 -5.67 12.14
N ILE A 127 6.35 -6.18 10.91
CA ILE A 127 5.11 -6.35 10.17
C ILE A 127 4.49 -7.69 10.59
N GLN A 128 3.19 -7.69 10.91
CA GLN A 128 2.45 -8.90 11.25
C GLN A 128 1.24 -9.11 10.36
N GLY A 129 0.93 -10.39 10.06
CA GLY A 129 -0.19 -10.79 9.21
C GLY A 129 -1.54 -10.80 9.93
N HIS A 130 -1.91 -9.72 10.62
CA HIS A 130 -3.21 -9.56 11.25
C HIS A 130 -4.18 -8.80 10.35
N GLY A 131 -5.44 -9.23 10.30
CA GLY A 131 -6.49 -8.52 9.55
C GLY A 131 -6.92 -7.18 10.16
N ILE A 132 -6.57 -6.94 11.43
CA ILE A 132 -6.75 -5.67 12.15
C ILE A 132 -5.53 -5.42 13.03
N HIS A 133 -5.23 -4.16 13.31
CA HIS A 133 -4.10 -3.81 14.17
C HIS A 133 -4.37 -4.22 15.63
N PRO A 134 -3.59 -5.14 16.22
CA PRO A 134 -3.89 -5.74 17.54
C PRO A 134 -3.81 -4.75 18.71
N CYS A 135 -3.00 -3.70 18.57
CA CYS A 135 -2.72 -2.72 19.62
C CYS A 135 -3.22 -1.31 19.28
N LEU A 136 -4.07 -1.15 18.27
CA LEU A 136 -4.58 0.15 17.88
C LEU A 136 -5.72 0.57 18.81
N LEU A 137 -5.51 1.66 19.55
CA LEU A 137 -6.57 2.32 20.28
C LEU A 137 -7.31 3.25 19.32
N TYR A 138 -8.47 2.83 18.86
CA TYR A 138 -9.35 3.65 18.05
C TYR A 138 -9.98 4.73 18.92
N THR A 139 -9.45 5.95 18.83
CA THR A 139 -9.99 7.13 19.52
C THR A 139 -10.76 8.06 18.60
N SER A 140 -10.74 7.79 17.30
CA SER A 140 -11.52 8.57 16.34
C SER A 140 -12.96 8.10 16.34
N PRO A 141 -13.95 9.00 16.51
CA PRO A 141 -15.34 8.65 16.31
C PRO A 141 -15.56 8.15 14.89
N SER A 142 -16.40 7.13 14.75
CA SER A 142 -16.83 6.69 13.43
C SER A 142 -17.54 7.83 12.71
N PRO A 143 -17.35 8.01 11.38
CA PRO A 143 -18.13 8.97 10.62
C PRO A 143 -19.64 8.74 10.66
N ARG A 144 -20.09 7.68 11.33
CA ARG A 144 -21.51 7.29 11.51
C ARG A 144 -22.04 7.51 12.93
N ASP A 145 -21.20 7.99 13.85
CA ASP A 145 -21.61 8.29 15.25
C ASP A 145 -22.05 9.79 15.38
#